data_2681a097352b259192d3f903b9733b9d
#
_entry.id   2681a097352b259192d3f903b9733b9d
#
_cell.length_a   1.000
_cell.length_b   1.000
_cell.length_c   1.000
_cell.angle_alpha   90.00
_cell.angle_beta   90.00
_cell.angle_gamma   90.00
#
_symmetry.space_group_name_H-M   'P 1'
#
loop_
_entity.id
_entity.type
_entity.pdbx_description
1 polymer ?
#
loop_
_entity_poly.entity_id
_entity_poly.type
_entity_poly.pdbx_seq_one_letter_code
_entity_poly.pdbx_strand_id
1 'polypeptide(L)'
;MSARFPWCCCLVLLVVIAVHADNYDRYINPILAKVAESSEATAITKLAPAQLAKHNDLFQETGGVLLIIRTNQGNNAKVLAQFARQRTDKGSVPMVLLERAIAYKPGQDRAIQAQAATVHLYDGFQFNFDLGQVVPTQIGGDVRFIDTPEGGYLEAVGNAKLYLVTKHLPGTEPKKAAGRTVLGAAFDPAFIAGTYKLSDDGRRNALLELAADKDGNLTGNYTSEQTGRKYEITGKITPTMKHQLVFTVKFPNASQEFTGYVFTKDASAIAGVTKLQTQEFGFFAVREK
;
A
#
# COMPACT_ATOMS: atom_id res chain seq x y z
N MET A 1 0.53 37.03 11.57
CA MET A 1 1.51 36.00 11.12
C MET A 1 0.81 34.67 11.08
N SER A 2 0.47 34.19 9.89
CA SER A 2 -0.34 32.98 9.67
C SER A 2 0.60 31.84 9.30
N ALA A 3 0.64 30.81 10.13
CA ALA A 3 1.42 29.60 9.89
C ALA A 3 0.68 28.71 8.87
N ARG A 4 1.26 28.55 7.69
CA ARG A 4 0.81 27.58 6.68
C ARG A 4 1.40 26.22 7.01
N PHE A 5 0.59 25.25 7.34
CA PHE A 5 0.95 23.84 7.42
C PHE A 5 0.97 23.22 6.00
N PRO A 6 2.01 22.49 5.62
CA PRO A 6 2.03 21.78 4.35
C PRO A 6 1.34 20.43 4.48
N TRP A 7 0.20 20.30 3.86
CA TRP A 7 -0.64 19.08 3.80
C TRP A 7 -0.31 18.20 2.57
N CYS A 8 0.94 17.89 2.31
CA CYS A 8 1.28 17.21 1.06
C CYS A 8 2.03 15.86 1.20
N CYS A 9 2.20 15.29 2.41
CA CYS A 9 2.99 14.06 2.55
C CYS A 9 2.23 12.77 2.92
N CYS A 10 0.91 12.81 3.16
CA CYS A 10 0.20 11.63 3.68
C CYS A 10 -0.39 10.68 2.62
N LEU A 11 -0.53 11.08 1.37
CA LEU A 11 -1.24 10.24 0.38
C LEU A 11 -0.35 9.18 -0.30
N VAL A 12 0.96 9.41 -0.38
CA VAL A 12 1.88 8.47 -1.05
C VAL A 12 2.16 7.23 -0.18
N LEU A 13 2.14 7.37 1.13
CA LEU A 13 2.41 6.25 2.06
C LEU A 13 1.31 5.19 2.10
N LEU A 14 0.04 5.56 1.84
CA LEU A 14 -1.10 4.62 1.93
C LEU A 14 -1.14 3.59 0.79
N VAL A 15 -0.62 3.91 -0.39
CA VAL A 15 -0.63 2.99 -1.54
C VAL A 15 0.43 1.90 -1.39
N VAL A 16 1.58 2.22 -0.79
CA VAL A 16 2.67 1.26 -0.55
C VAL A 16 2.28 0.23 0.49
N ILE A 17 1.55 0.62 1.54
CA ILE A 17 1.08 -0.27 2.61
C ILE A 17 0.15 -1.38 2.09
N ALA A 18 -0.70 -1.11 1.08
CA ALA A 18 -1.65 -2.08 0.55
C ALA A 18 -0.97 -3.25 -0.20
N VAL A 19 0.15 -3.01 -0.89
CA VAL A 19 0.88 -4.06 -1.63
C VAL A 19 1.64 -4.99 -0.68
N HIS A 20 2.14 -4.48 0.43
CA HIS A 20 2.90 -5.26 1.43
C HIS A 20 1.99 -6.08 2.35
N ALA A 21 0.79 -5.59 2.67
CA ALA A 21 -0.21 -6.33 3.42
C ALA A 21 -0.55 -7.67 2.74
N ASP A 22 -0.63 -7.68 1.41
CA ASP A 22 -0.97 -8.87 0.62
C ASP A 22 0.10 -9.98 0.72
N ASN A 23 1.38 -9.63 0.76
CA ASN A 23 2.45 -10.61 0.94
C ASN A 23 2.49 -11.17 2.38
N TYR A 24 2.37 -10.31 3.38
CA TYR A 24 2.33 -10.70 4.78
C TYR A 24 1.16 -11.64 5.10
N ASP A 25 -0.01 -11.41 4.50
CA ASP A 25 -1.23 -12.19 4.75
C ASP A 25 -1.17 -13.62 4.19
N ARG A 26 -0.22 -13.91 3.30
CA ARG A 26 0.01 -15.28 2.79
C ARG A 26 0.70 -16.19 3.80
N TYR A 27 1.37 -15.65 4.79
CA TYR A 27 2.01 -16.40 5.87
C TYR A 27 0.97 -16.83 6.90
N ILE A 28 0.24 -17.90 6.60
CA ILE A 28 -0.81 -18.48 7.44
C ILE A 28 -0.27 -19.58 8.34
N ASN A 29 -1.00 -19.97 9.37
CA ASN A 29 -0.55 -20.90 10.41
C ASN A 29 0.06 -22.23 9.88
N PRO A 30 -0.51 -22.94 8.89
CA PRO A 30 0.10 -24.17 8.36
C PRO A 30 1.49 -23.96 7.74
N ILE A 31 1.73 -22.78 7.15
CA ILE A 31 3.03 -22.42 6.58
C ILE A 31 4.02 -22.12 7.71
N LEU A 32 3.59 -21.34 8.72
CA LEU A 32 4.44 -21.02 9.87
C LEU A 32 4.83 -22.28 10.65
N ALA A 33 3.94 -23.25 10.75
CA ALA A 33 4.21 -24.51 11.46
C ALA A 33 5.42 -25.29 10.89
N LYS A 34 5.68 -25.13 9.59
CA LYS A 34 6.77 -25.81 8.87
C LYS A 34 8.06 -24.99 8.76
N VAL A 35 8.12 -23.81 9.38
CA VAL A 35 9.26 -22.89 9.21
C VAL A 35 10.58 -23.52 9.66
N ALA A 36 10.57 -24.36 10.68
CA ALA A 36 11.79 -25.04 11.19
C ALA A 36 12.40 -26.05 10.20
N GLU A 37 11.60 -26.50 9.21
CA GLU A 37 11.99 -27.46 8.18
C GLU A 37 12.38 -26.76 6.87
N SER A 38 12.19 -25.45 6.80
CA SER A 38 12.39 -24.66 5.58
C SER A 38 13.83 -24.16 5.47
N SER A 39 14.41 -24.27 4.28
CA SER A 39 15.71 -23.67 3.95
C SER A 39 15.63 -22.15 3.71
N GLU A 40 14.42 -21.60 3.57
CA GLU A 40 14.13 -20.19 3.31
C GLU A 40 14.05 -19.35 4.60
N ALA A 41 14.14 -20.03 5.76
CA ALA A 41 14.18 -19.38 7.06
C ALA A 41 15.37 -19.90 7.88
N THR A 42 15.97 -19.01 8.64
CA THR A 42 17.10 -19.33 9.51
C THR A 42 16.71 -19.18 10.96
N ALA A 43 16.89 -20.23 11.76
CA ALA A 43 16.73 -20.13 13.21
C ALA A 43 17.81 -19.19 13.78
N ILE A 44 17.37 -18.24 14.58
CA ILE A 44 18.25 -17.26 15.23
C ILE A 44 17.91 -17.15 16.72
N THR A 45 18.90 -16.85 17.53
CA THR A 45 18.69 -16.51 18.95
C THR A 45 18.53 -15.00 19.17
N LYS A 46 19.13 -14.23 18.28
CA LYS A 46 19.13 -12.76 18.30
C LYS A 46 19.02 -12.22 16.89
N LEU A 47 18.26 -11.15 16.72
CA LEU A 47 18.21 -10.33 15.51
C LEU A 47 18.93 -9.02 15.80
N ALA A 48 19.98 -8.71 15.06
CA ALA A 48 20.70 -7.43 15.14
C ALA A 48 20.57 -6.64 13.83
N PRO A 49 20.75 -5.29 13.83
CA PRO A 49 20.64 -4.45 12.64
C PRO A 49 21.49 -4.91 11.46
N ALA A 50 22.69 -5.44 11.73
CA ALA A 50 23.59 -5.96 10.68
C ALA A 50 23.02 -7.15 9.89
N GLN A 51 22.08 -7.89 10.45
CA GLN A 51 21.40 -8.99 9.77
C GLN A 51 20.31 -8.50 8.82
N LEU A 52 19.72 -7.31 9.09
CA LEU A 52 18.69 -6.72 8.23
C LEU A 52 19.25 -6.35 6.85
N ALA A 53 20.46 -5.79 6.81
CA ALA A 53 21.09 -5.35 5.57
C ALA A 53 21.37 -6.51 4.58
N LYS A 54 21.41 -7.76 5.07
CA LYS A 54 21.70 -8.95 4.26
C LYS A 54 20.48 -9.68 3.73
N HIS A 55 19.28 -9.42 4.25
CA HIS A 55 18.11 -10.29 4.05
C HIS A 55 16.81 -9.54 3.75
N ASN A 56 16.91 -8.40 3.09
CA ASN A 56 15.78 -7.48 2.92
C ASN A 56 15.02 -7.62 1.59
N ASP A 57 15.21 -8.72 0.84
CA ASP A 57 14.62 -8.87 -0.50
C ASP A 57 13.09 -9.04 -0.49
N LEU A 58 12.51 -9.50 0.63
CA LEU A 58 11.07 -9.72 0.72
C LEU A 58 10.26 -8.47 1.05
N PHE A 59 10.87 -7.52 1.77
CA PHE A 59 10.22 -6.32 2.30
C PHE A 59 11.14 -5.09 2.19
N GLN A 60 11.87 -4.98 1.09
CA GLN A 60 12.88 -3.93 0.85
C GLN A 60 12.37 -2.50 1.08
N GLU A 61 11.10 -2.26 0.75
CA GLU A 61 10.51 -0.93 0.84
C GLU A 61 10.13 -0.52 2.28
N THR A 62 10.04 -1.48 3.21
CA THR A 62 9.66 -1.18 4.61
C THR A 62 10.85 -1.00 5.54
N GLY A 63 12.07 -1.39 5.11
CA GLY A 63 13.25 -1.42 5.97
C GLY A 63 13.17 -2.44 7.12
N GLY A 64 12.11 -3.26 7.14
CA GLY A 64 11.84 -4.28 8.13
C GLY A 64 12.15 -5.69 7.65
N VAL A 65 12.05 -6.65 8.54
CA VAL A 65 12.17 -8.08 8.24
C VAL A 65 10.95 -8.84 8.73
N LEU A 66 10.67 -9.96 8.07
CA LEU A 66 9.69 -10.92 8.54
C LEU A 66 10.37 -11.91 9.49
N LEU A 67 9.89 -11.93 10.72
CA LEU A 67 10.19 -12.98 11.68
C LEU A 67 8.99 -13.90 11.86
N ILE A 68 9.26 -15.19 11.97
CA ILE A 68 8.30 -16.17 12.46
C ILE A 68 8.74 -16.56 13.85
N ILE A 69 7.78 -16.62 14.76
CA ILE A 69 8.02 -16.91 16.17
C ILE A 69 7.24 -18.16 16.54
N ARG A 70 7.92 -19.11 17.17
CA ARG A 70 7.27 -20.13 17.99
C ARG A 70 7.21 -19.55 19.39
N THR A 71 6.03 -19.26 19.90
CA THR A 71 5.84 -18.63 21.21
C THR A 71 6.20 -19.57 22.34
N ASN A 72 6.31 -19.05 23.56
CA ASN A 72 6.53 -19.87 24.77
C ASN A 72 5.43 -20.90 24.99
N GLN A 73 4.21 -20.65 24.49
CA GLN A 73 3.08 -21.59 24.54
C GLN A 73 3.07 -22.58 23.37
N GLY A 74 4.04 -22.48 22.45
CA GLY A 74 4.15 -23.34 21.28
C GLY A 74 3.28 -22.91 20.10
N ASN A 75 2.61 -21.75 20.16
CA ASN A 75 1.83 -21.20 19.07
C ASN A 75 2.72 -20.59 17.99
N ASN A 76 2.20 -20.47 16.79
CA ASN A 76 2.89 -19.79 15.70
C ASN A 76 2.47 -18.33 15.62
N ALA A 77 3.46 -17.46 15.53
CA ALA A 77 3.24 -16.04 15.27
C ALA A 77 4.13 -15.55 14.15
N LYS A 78 3.76 -14.44 13.55
CA LYS A 78 4.57 -13.71 12.56
C LYS A 78 4.61 -12.24 12.91
N VAL A 79 5.70 -11.57 12.60
CA VAL A 79 5.85 -10.14 12.83
C VAL A 79 6.72 -9.50 11.76
N LEU A 80 6.35 -8.30 11.34
CA LEU A 80 7.24 -7.37 10.63
C LEU A 80 7.93 -6.52 11.68
N ALA A 81 9.25 -6.61 11.75
CA ALA A 81 10.07 -5.92 12.73
C ALA A 81 11.14 -5.08 12.05
N GLN A 82 11.37 -3.88 12.57
CA GLN A 82 12.46 -3.00 12.13
C GLN A 82 13.13 -2.32 13.33
N PHE A 83 14.43 -2.08 13.21
CA PHE A 83 15.14 -1.24 14.17
C PHE A 83 14.90 0.22 13.81
N ALA A 84 14.53 1.00 14.79
CA ALA A 84 14.22 2.43 14.64
C ALA A 84 14.77 3.23 15.81
N ARG A 85 14.70 4.53 15.69
CA ARG A 85 15.05 5.45 16.77
C ARG A 85 13.95 6.48 16.92
N GLN A 86 13.43 6.61 18.12
CA GLN A 86 12.47 7.66 18.44
C GLN A 86 13.19 8.94 18.88
N ARG A 87 12.85 10.05 18.24
CA ARG A 87 13.33 11.38 18.65
C ARG A 87 12.60 11.81 19.91
N THR A 88 13.35 12.29 20.89
CA THR A 88 12.85 12.89 22.12
C THR A 88 13.52 14.25 22.33
N ASP A 89 13.04 15.03 23.27
CA ASP A 89 13.64 16.32 23.62
C ASP A 89 15.09 16.18 24.15
N LYS A 90 15.45 15.00 24.65
CA LYS A 90 16.78 14.69 25.23
C LYS A 90 17.70 13.94 24.27
N GLY A 91 17.26 13.73 23.00
CA GLY A 91 18.04 12.98 22.03
C GLY A 91 17.22 11.93 21.29
N SER A 92 17.84 10.80 21.01
CA SER A 92 17.24 9.74 20.20
C SER A 92 17.36 8.40 20.90
N VAL A 93 16.23 7.75 21.16
CA VAL A 93 16.14 6.47 21.88
C VAL A 93 16.01 5.32 20.86
N PRO A 94 16.89 4.30 20.91
CA PRO A 94 16.75 3.11 20.08
C PRO A 94 15.52 2.31 20.48
N MET A 95 14.91 1.67 19.49
CA MET A 95 13.77 0.77 19.70
C MET A 95 13.64 -0.23 18.56
N VAL A 96 12.85 -1.27 18.78
CA VAL A 96 12.31 -2.11 17.73
C VAL A 96 10.86 -1.73 17.52
N LEU A 97 10.50 -1.41 16.28
CA LEU A 97 9.12 -1.26 15.86
C LEU A 97 8.60 -2.61 15.37
N LEU A 98 7.58 -3.13 16.04
CA LEU A 98 6.79 -4.25 15.55
C LEU A 98 5.61 -3.64 14.78
N GLU A 99 5.75 -3.54 13.45
CA GLU A 99 4.76 -2.88 12.59
C GLU A 99 3.43 -3.62 12.59
N ARG A 100 3.51 -4.95 12.47
CA ARG A 100 2.35 -5.84 12.47
C ARG A 100 2.74 -7.18 13.06
N ALA A 101 2.04 -7.61 14.08
CA ALA A 101 2.23 -8.89 14.74
C ALA A 101 0.91 -9.67 14.78
N ILE A 102 0.95 -10.95 14.45
CA ILE A 102 -0.21 -11.85 14.48
C ILE A 102 0.22 -13.19 15.07
N ALA A 103 -0.49 -13.64 16.10
CA ALA A 103 -0.41 -15.01 16.60
C ALA A 103 -1.67 -15.79 16.21
N TYR A 104 -1.51 -17.05 15.86
CA TYR A 104 -2.59 -17.92 15.42
C TYR A 104 -3.02 -18.89 16.51
N LYS A 105 -4.32 -19.23 16.54
CA LYS A 105 -4.85 -20.28 17.41
C LYS A 105 -4.26 -21.63 17.01
N PRO A 106 -3.93 -22.49 17.99
CA PRO A 106 -3.40 -23.82 17.71
C PRO A 106 -4.32 -24.63 16.80
N GLY A 107 -3.75 -25.30 15.80
CA GLY A 107 -4.49 -26.18 14.90
C GLY A 107 -5.47 -25.51 13.95
N GLN A 108 -5.56 -24.20 13.92
CA GLN A 108 -6.45 -23.45 13.02
C GLN A 108 -5.65 -22.65 11.99
N ASP A 109 -6.04 -22.74 10.72
CA ASP A 109 -5.27 -22.19 9.60
C ASP A 109 -5.15 -20.66 9.62
N ARG A 110 -6.25 -19.96 9.91
CA ARG A 110 -6.36 -18.51 9.81
C ARG A 110 -6.93 -17.83 11.05
N ALA A 111 -7.37 -18.61 12.05
CA ALA A 111 -7.95 -18.01 13.25
C ALA A 111 -6.87 -17.32 14.09
N ILE A 112 -7.06 -16.03 14.25
CA ILE A 112 -6.16 -15.16 15.01
C ILE A 112 -6.45 -15.35 16.49
N GLN A 113 -5.41 -15.56 17.30
CA GLN A 113 -5.48 -15.55 18.74
C GLN A 113 -5.28 -14.15 19.29
N ALA A 114 -4.22 -13.48 18.81
CA ALA A 114 -3.90 -12.11 19.17
C ALA A 114 -3.26 -11.39 18.00
N GLN A 115 -3.43 -10.07 17.96
CA GLN A 115 -2.80 -9.22 16.98
C GLN A 115 -2.41 -7.88 17.61
N ALA A 116 -1.35 -7.29 17.06
CA ALA A 116 -0.91 -5.95 17.42
C ALA A 116 -0.35 -5.23 16.18
N ALA A 117 -0.37 -3.92 16.22
CA ALA A 117 0.24 -3.08 15.19
C ALA A 117 0.92 -1.88 15.83
N THR A 118 2.03 -1.44 15.21
CA THR A 118 2.76 -0.23 15.62
C THR A 118 3.20 -0.26 17.09
N VAL A 119 3.74 -1.40 17.52
CA VAL A 119 4.25 -1.55 18.89
C VAL A 119 5.71 -1.10 18.94
N HIS A 120 6.00 -0.16 19.83
CA HIS A 120 7.35 0.33 20.11
C HIS A 120 7.94 -0.47 21.28
N LEU A 121 8.97 -1.24 21.03
CA LEU A 121 9.65 -2.04 22.03
C LEU A 121 10.98 -1.36 22.40
N TYR A 122 11.03 -0.78 23.58
CA TYR A 122 12.21 -0.10 24.12
C TYR A 122 13.09 -1.08 24.90
N ASP A 123 14.27 -0.61 25.31
CA ASP A 123 15.24 -1.40 26.07
C ASP A 123 14.62 -2.11 27.28
N GLY A 124 14.89 -3.40 27.38
CA GLY A 124 14.39 -4.27 28.44
C GLY A 124 12.91 -4.68 28.28
N PHE A 125 12.14 -4.06 27.38
CA PHE A 125 10.72 -4.40 27.20
C PHE A 125 10.56 -5.74 26.51
N GLN A 126 9.56 -6.50 26.96
CA GLN A 126 9.18 -7.79 26.40
C GLN A 126 7.83 -7.70 25.68
N PHE A 127 7.68 -8.44 24.60
CA PHE A 127 6.41 -8.58 23.88
C PHE A 127 5.96 -10.03 23.91
N ASN A 128 4.70 -10.27 24.30
CA ASN A 128 4.06 -11.57 24.30
C ASN A 128 3.13 -11.66 23.10
N PHE A 129 3.42 -12.57 22.17
CA PHE A 129 2.64 -12.73 20.94
C PHE A 129 1.27 -13.34 21.20
N ASP A 130 1.15 -14.25 22.18
CA ASP A 130 -0.12 -14.90 22.51
C ASP A 130 -1.14 -13.93 23.13
N LEU A 131 -0.65 -12.86 23.75
CA LEU A 131 -1.46 -11.77 24.31
C LEU A 131 -1.55 -10.56 23.37
N GLY A 132 -0.65 -10.43 22.41
CA GLY A 132 -0.57 -9.29 21.48
C GLY A 132 -0.18 -7.96 22.15
N GLN A 133 0.65 -8.01 23.21
CA GLN A 133 0.98 -6.80 23.98
C GLN A 133 2.35 -6.86 24.63
N VAL A 134 2.85 -5.67 24.99
CA VAL A 134 4.03 -5.51 25.84
C VAL A 134 3.67 -5.99 27.25
N VAL A 135 4.54 -6.79 27.85
CA VAL A 135 4.33 -7.38 29.16
C VAL A 135 5.51 -7.13 30.09
N PRO A 136 5.24 -7.04 31.41
CA PRO A 136 6.31 -7.08 32.41
C PRO A 136 7.09 -8.39 32.38
N THR A 137 8.35 -8.34 32.80
CA THR A 137 9.24 -9.53 32.85
C THR A 137 8.65 -10.69 33.67
N GLN A 138 7.87 -10.37 34.71
CA GLN A 138 7.23 -11.37 35.57
C GLN A 138 6.16 -12.21 34.86
N ILE A 139 5.48 -11.62 33.86
CA ILE A 139 4.50 -12.33 33.03
C ILE A 139 5.22 -13.17 31.99
N GLY A 140 6.39 -12.70 31.51
CA GLY A 140 7.18 -13.34 30.48
C GLY A 140 6.66 -13.04 29.07
N GLY A 141 7.54 -12.48 28.25
CA GLY A 141 7.29 -12.29 26.81
C GLY A 141 7.96 -13.40 25.99
N ASP A 142 7.77 -13.35 24.70
CA ASP A 142 8.42 -14.24 23.73
C ASP A 142 9.68 -13.59 23.15
N VAL A 143 9.71 -12.28 23.08
CA VAL A 143 10.86 -11.49 22.61
C VAL A 143 11.15 -10.32 23.54
N ARG A 144 12.42 -9.89 23.55
CA ARG A 144 12.89 -8.71 24.30
C ARG A 144 13.84 -7.91 23.45
N PHE A 145 13.72 -6.59 23.48
CA PHE A 145 14.72 -5.71 22.90
C PHE A 145 15.76 -5.33 23.98
N ILE A 146 17.02 -5.41 23.60
CA ILE A 146 18.17 -4.97 24.43
C ILE A 146 18.94 -3.93 23.63
N ASP A 147 19.07 -2.73 24.20
CA ASP A 147 19.91 -1.69 23.64
C ASP A 147 21.38 -1.96 24.00
N THR A 148 22.25 -1.76 23.03
CA THR A 148 23.71 -1.84 23.25
C THR A 148 24.41 -0.73 22.47
N PRO A 149 25.67 -0.40 22.80
CA PRO A 149 26.43 0.60 22.04
C PRO A 149 26.51 0.30 20.53
N GLU A 150 26.45 -0.99 20.16
CA GLU A 150 26.52 -1.45 18.77
C GLU A 150 25.16 -1.36 18.02
N GLY A 151 24.08 -0.88 18.67
CA GLY A 151 22.78 -0.65 18.03
C GLY A 151 21.67 -1.57 18.51
N GLY A 152 21.92 -2.42 19.48
CA GLY A 152 20.94 -3.29 20.12
C GLY A 152 20.57 -4.53 19.32
N TYR A 153 19.72 -5.36 19.91
CA TYR A 153 19.20 -6.59 19.27
C TYR A 153 17.84 -6.97 19.87
N LEU A 154 17.05 -7.69 19.07
CA LEU A 154 15.86 -8.41 19.53
C LEU A 154 16.24 -9.85 19.80
N GLU A 155 15.92 -10.37 20.97
CA GLU A 155 16.23 -11.77 21.35
C GLU A 155 14.98 -12.55 21.75
N ALA A 156 15.06 -13.88 21.62
CA ALA A 156 14.05 -14.78 22.15
C ALA A 156 14.13 -14.85 23.69
N VAL A 157 12.98 -14.95 24.34
CA VAL A 157 12.85 -15.08 25.78
C VAL A 157 12.20 -16.44 26.12
N GLY A 158 12.72 -17.10 27.14
CA GLY A 158 12.21 -18.39 27.59
C GLY A 158 12.44 -19.49 26.55
N ASN A 159 11.38 -20.22 26.19
CA ASN A 159 11.40 -21.30 25.20
C ASN A 159 11.01 -20.80 23.78
N ALA A 160 10.76 -19.52 23.59
CA ALA A 160 10.40 -18.97 22.30
C ALA A 160 11.54 -19.17 21.29
N LYS A 161 11.19 -19.37 20.02
CA LYS A 161 12.15 -19.53 18.93
C LYS A 161 11.88 -18.50 17.84
N LEU A 162 12.95 -17.90 17.32
CA LEU A 162 12.90 -16.94 16.25
C LEU A 162 13.42 -17.57 14.95
N TYR A 163 12.71 -17.30 13.86
CA TYR A 163 13.13 -17.68 12.51
C TYR A 163 13.12 -16.45 11.64
N LEU A 164 14.28 -16.06 11.12
CA LEU A 164 14.42 -14.99 10.16
C LEU A 164 14.10 -15.54 8.77
N VAL A 165 13.07 -15.01 8.15
CA VAL A 165 12.66 -15.38 6.78
C VAL A 165 13.52 -14.60 5.78
N THR A 166 14.30 -15.32 4.97
CA THR A 166 15.24 -14.73 4.01
C THR A 166 14.75 -14.81 2.57
N LYS A 167 13.81 -15.73 2.29
CA LYS A 167 13.15 -15.93 1.00
C LYS A 167 11.68 -16.27 1.22
N HIS A 168 10.88 -16.24 0.17
CA HIS A 168 9.50 -16.71 0.27
C HIS A 168 9.45 -18.17 0.75
N LEU A 169 8.70 -18.43 1.81
CA LEU A 169 8.40 -19.80 2.22
C LEU A 169 7.54 -20.49 1.16
N PRO A 170 7.66 -21.81 0.97
CA PRO A 170 6.84 -22.56 0.02
C PRO A 170 5.34 -22.24 0.18
N GLY A 171 4.70 -21.83 -0.90
CA GLY A 171 3.29 -21.44 -0.94
C GLY A 171 3.00 -19.98 -0.56
N THR A 172 4.03 -19.17 -0.23
CA THR A 172 3.90 -17.73 -0.03
C THR A 172 4.40 -16.91 -1.20
N GLU A 173 4.99 -17.53 -2.22
CA GLU A 173 5.48 -16.85 -3.39
C GLU A 173 4.37 -15.98 -3.99
N PRO A 174 4.68 -14.75 -4.43
CA PRO A 174 3.73 -13.96 -5.16
C PRO A 174 3.25 -14.81 -6.34
N LYS A 175 1.97 -15.16 -6.35
CA LYS A 175 1.39 -15.73 -7.57
C LYS A 175 1.76 -14.73 -8.65
N LYS A 176 2.63 -15.15 -9.59
CA LYS A 176 2.90 -14.39 -10.78
C LYS A 176 1.53 -13.98 -11.30
N ALA A 177 1.18 -12.72 -11.11
CA ALA A 177 -0.11 -12.24 -11.55
C ALA A 177 -0.13 -12.53 -13.02
N ALA A 178 -0.94 -13.50 -13.44
CA ALA A 178 -1.08 -13.85 -14.84
C ALA A 178 -1.47 -12.56 -15.55
N GLY A 179 -0.48 -11.86 -16.13
CA GLY A 179 -0.68 -10.65 -16.93
C GLY A 179 -1.44 -9.49 -16.28
N ARG A 180 -1.69 -9.53 -14.96
CA ARG A 180 -2.36 -8.43 -14.27
C ARG A 180 -1.34 -7.36 -13.90
N THR A 181 -1.29 -6.29 -14.66
CA THR A 181 -0.82 -5.02 -14.13
C THR A 181 -1.69 -4.66 -12.91
N VAL A 182 -1.08 -4.05 -11.90
CA VAL A 182 -1.72 -3.62 -10.64
C VAL A 182 -2.96 -2.74 -10.85
N LEU A 183 -3.12 -2.18 -12.04
CA LEU A 183 -4.24 -1.32 -12.45
C LEU A 183 -5.19 -1.98 -13.48
N GLY A 184 -5.24 -3.31 -13.52
CA GLY A 184 -6.19 -4.01 -14.38
C GLY A 184 -5.61 -4.52 -15.70
N ALA A 185 -6.45 -5.21 -16.48
CA ALA A 185 -6.13 -5.67 -17.83
C ALA A 185 -5.71 -4.50 -18.72
N ALA A 186 -4.94 -4.80 -19.77
CA ALA A 186 -4.64 -3.82 -20.79
C ALA A 186 -5.97 -3.15 -21.19
N PHE A 187 -6.01 -1.84 -21.04
CA PHE A 187 -7.21 -1.06 -21.27
C PHE A 187 -7.45 -0.99 -22.77
N ASP A 188 -8.62 -1.49 -23.21
CA ASP A 188 -9.05 -1.33 -24.59
C ASP A 188 -9.55 0.12 -24.77
N PRO A 189 -8.97 0.90 -25.67
CA PRO A 189 -9.45 2.25 -25.97
C PRO A 189 -10.95 2.32 -26.25
N ALA A 190 -11.53 1.28 -26.85
CA ALA A 190 -12.95 1.21 -27.13
C ALA A 190 -13.84 1.32 -25.87
N PHE A 191 -13.34 0.96 -24.69
CA PHE A 191 -14.12 1.12 -23.46
C PHE A 191 -14.41 2.57 -23.08
N ILE A 192 -13.64 3.54 -23.60
CA ILE A 192 -13.87 4.95 -23.34
C ILE A 192 -15.03 5.49 -24.19
N ALA A 193 -15.32 4.89 -25.35
CA ALA A 193 -16.38 5.35 -26.20
C ALA A 193 -17.73 5.32 -25.48
N GLY A 194 -18.44 6.42 -25.51
CA GLY A 194 -19.75 6.56 -24.86
C GLY A 194 -20.11 7.98 -24.52
N THR A 195 -21.27 8.13 -23.91
CA THR A 195 -21.81 9.41 -23.46
C THR A 195 -21.67 9.52 -21.95
N TYR A 196 -21.19 10.67 -21.49
CA TYR A 196 -20.94 10.94 -20.09
C TYR A 196 -21.57 12.25 -19.67
N LYS A 197 -22.16 12.30 -18.47
CA LYS A 197 -22.49 13.55 -17.78
C LYS A 197 -21.24 14.06 -17.08
N LEU A 198 -20.74 15.21 -17.53
CA LEU A 198 -19.57 15.87 -16.99
C LEU A 198 -19.99 17.02 -16.09
N SER A 199 -19.31 17.13 -14.94
CA SER A 199 -19.38 18.30 -14.07
C SER A 199 -17.97 18.83 -13.83
N ASP A 200 -17.74 20.10 -14.07
CA ASP A 200 -16.49 20.77 -13.77
C ASP A 200 -16.72 21.98 -12.83
N ASP A 201 -15.72 22.27 -11.99
CA ASP A 201 -15.71 23.32 -10.95
C ASP A 201 -16.96 23.38 -10.02
N GLY A 202 -17.82 22.34 -10.05
CA GLY A 202 -19.08 22.29 -9.32
C GLY A 202 -20.17 23.25 -9.83
N ARG A 203 -19.98 23.91 -10.98
CA ARG A 203 -20.89 24.91 -11.52
C ARG A 203 -21.31 24.68 -12.97
N ARG A 204 -20.45 23.99 -13.75
CA ARG A 204 -20.71 23.76 -15.17
C ARG A 204 -20.97 22.28 -15.39
N ASN A 205 -22.06 22.01 -16.10
CA ASN A 205 -22.42 20.66 -16.51
C ASN A 205 -22.43 20.57 -18.03
N ALA A 206 -22.08 19.41 -18.54
CA ALA A 206 -22.08 19.14 -19.97
C ALA A 206 -22.33 17.66 -20.26
N LEU A 207 -22.81 17.40 -21.45
CA LEU A 207 -22.81 16.07 -22.05
C LEU A 207 -21.53 15.91 -22.85
N LEU A 208 -20.75 14.88 -22.53
CA LEU A 208 -19.49 14.55 -23.14
C LEU A 208 -19.67 13.27 -23.98
N GLU A 209 -19.64 13.39 -25.30
CA GLU A 209 -19.65 12.26 -26.23
C GLU A 209 -18.19 11.94 -26.60
N LEU A 210 -17.69 10.78 -26.25
CA LEU A 210 -16.31 10.35 -26.54
C LEU A 210 -16.29 9.16 -27.48
N ALA A 211 -15.38 9.20 -28.44
CA ALA A 211 -14.96 8.07 -29.25
C ALA A 211 -13.45 7.93 -29.17
N ALA A 212 -12.95 6.70 -29.18
CA ALA A 212 -11.53 6.40 -29.20
C ALA A 212 -11.23 5.43 -30.35
N ASP A 213 -10.18 5.70 -31.10
CA ASP A 213 -9.66 4.77 -32.09
C ASP A 213 -8.70 3.74 -31.48
N LYS A 214 -8.27 2.75 -32.27
CA LYS A 214 -7.33 1.71 -31.87
C LYS A 214 -5.95 2.25 -31.46
N ASP A 215 -5.59 3.44 -31.91
CA ASP A 215 -4.32 4.09 -31.62
C ASP A 215 -4.41 4.98 -30.38
N GLY A 216 -5.62 5.06 -29.77
CA GLY A 216 -5.89 5.81 -28.56
C GLY A 216 -6.17 7.30 -28.81
N ASN A 217 -6.39 7.73 -30.07
CA ASN A 217 -6.81 9.09 -30.32
C ASN A 217 -8.27 9.27 -29.89
N LEU A 218 -8.56 10.37 -29.23
CA LEU A 218 -9.90 10.73 -28.74
C LEU A 218 -10.50 11.79 -29.64
N THR A 219 -11.77 11.58 -30.00
CA THR A 219 -12.60 12.53 -30.69
C THR A 219 -13.98 12.56 -30.03
N GLY A 220 -14.76 13.60 -30.30
CA GLY A 220 -16.12 13.68 -29.78
C GLY A 220 -16.65 15.08 -29.67
N ASN A 221 -17.64 15.24 -28.79
CA ASN A 221 -18.33 16.51 -28.60
C ASN A 221 -18.56 16.80 -27.11
N TYR A 222 -18.42 18.06 -26.76
CA TYR A 222 -18.84 18.63 -25.49
C TYR A 222 -20.09 19.47 -25.73
N THR A 223 -21.21 19.10 -25.14
CA THR A 223 -22.44 19.88 -25.22
C THR A 223 -22.72 20.55 -23.89
N SER A 224 -22.63 21.88 -23.84
CA SER A 224 -22.92 22.66 -22.63
C SER A 224 -24.39 22.54 -22.24
N GLU A 225 -24.70 22.12 -21.02
CA GLU A 225 -26.09 22.11 -20.54
C GLU A 225 -26.69 23.50 -20.40
N GLN A 226 -25.87 24.52 -20.13
CA GLN A 226 -26.37 25.90 -19.97
C GLN A 226 -26.81 26.55 -21.29
N THR A 227 -26.09 26.24 -22.38
CA THR A 227 -26.29 26.95 -23.66
C THR A 227 -26.78 26.05 -24.77
N GLY A 228 -26.77 24.72 -24.59
CA GLY A 228 -27.04 23.73 -25.64
C GLY A 228 -26.01 23.70 -26.77
N ARG A 229 -24.96 24.53 -26.70
CA ARG A 229 -23.96 24.61 -27.77
C ARG A 229 -23.02 23.39 -27.71
N LYS A 230 -22.67 22.91 -28.90
CA LYS A 230 -21.80 21.78 -29.13
C LYS A 230 -20.41 22.25 -29.56
N TYR A 231 -19.37 21.67 -28.96
CA TYR A 231 -17.97 21.98 -29.21
C TYR A 231 -17.19 20.72 -29.46
N GLU A 232 -16.25 20.76 -30.38
CA GLU A 232 -15.42 19.62 -30.76
C GLU A 232 -14.42 19.28 -29.68
N ILE A 233 -14.19 17.96 -29.52
CA ILE A 233 -13.16 17.39 -28.65
C ILE A 233 -12.10 16.74 -29.51
N THR A 234 -10.85 17.01 -29.17
CA THR A 234 -9.68 16.29 -29.67
C THR A 234 -8.75 15.92 -28.54
N GLY A 235 -8.17 14.73 -28.57
CA GLY A 235 -7.28 14.29 -27.50
C GLY A 235 -6.67 12.92 -27.74
N LYS A 236 -6.15 12.34 -26.68
CA LYS A 236 -5.57 10.99 -26.73
C LYS A 236 -5.56 10.31 -25.37
N ILE A 237 -5.46 8.98 -25.38
CA ILE A 237 -5.11 8.17 -24.24
C ILE A 237 -3.58 8.20 -24.11
N THR A 238 -3.05 8.46 -22.91
CA THR A 238 -1.60 8.55 -22.70
C THR A 238 -0.96 7.16 -22.85
N PRO A 239 0.01 6.97 -23.76
CA PRO A 239 0.57 5.64 -24.05
C PRO A 239 1.22 4.96 -22.84
N THR A 240 1.82 5.73 -21.96
CA THR A 240 2.52 5.27 -20.76
C THR A 240 1.57 5.05 -19.58
N MET A 241 0.44 5.74 -19.55
CA MET A 241 -0.60 5.64 -18.53
C MET A 241 -1.95 5.41 -19.20
N LYS A 242 -2.20 4.19 -19.63
CA LYS A 242 -3.39 3.81 -20.44
C LYS A 242 -4.75 4.14 -19.83
N HIS A 243 -4.80 4.47 -18.56
CA HIS A 243 -6.01 4.94 -17.87
C HIS A 243 -6.14 6.47 -17.86
N GLN A 244 -5.13 7.18 -18.35
CA GLN A 244 -5.14 8.62 -18.43
C GLN A 244 -5.62 9.08 -19.79
N LEU A 245 -6.56 10.02 -19.78
CA LEU A 245 -7.09 10.71 -20.93
C LEU A 245 -6.63 12.17 -20.89
N VAL A 246 -6.14 12.66 -22.01
CA VAL A 246 -5.89 14.08 -22.17
C VAL A 246 -6.68 14.55 -23.39
N PHE A 247 -7.60 15.49 -23.21
CA PHE A 247 -8.39 16.04 -24.30
C PHE A 247 -8.63 17.53 -24.15
N THR A 248 -8.91 18.17 -25.27
CA THR A 248 -9.15 19.60 -25.34
C THR A 248 -10.53 19.85 -25.95
N VAL A 249 -11.29 20.74 -25.32
CA VAL A 249 -12.54 21.31 -25.86
C VAL A 249 -12.21 22.68 -26.44
N LYS A 250 -12.53 22.89 -27.72
CA LYS A 250 -12.31 24.18 -28.41
C LYS A 250 -13.57 25.03 -28.36
N PHE A 251 -13.55 26.10 -27.57
CA PHE A 251 -14.53 27.14 -27.56
C PHE A 251 -14.16 28.25 -28.56
N PRO A 252 -15.09 29.14 -28.99
CA PRO A 252 -14.78 30.21 -29.96
C PRO A 252 -13.63 31.12 -29.55
N ASN A 253 -13.49 31.41 -28.24
CA ASN A 253 -12.50 32.39 -27.74
C ASN A 253 -11.53 31.77 -26.71
N ALA A 254 -11.56 30.46 -26.48
CA ALA A 254 -10.73 29.77 -25.50
C ALA A 254 -10.64 28.27 -25.81
N SER A 255 -9.65 27.61 -25.22
CA SER A 255 -9.60 26.15 -25.14
C SER A 255 -9.57 25.74 -23.69
N GLN A 256 -10.20 24.61 -23.39
CA GLN A 256 -10.16 23.99 -22.08
C GLN A 256 -9.53 22.62 -22.20
N GLU A 257 -8.46 22.40 -21.45
CA GLU A 257 -7.75 21.13 -21.40
C GLU A 257 -8.26 20.30 -20.24
N PHE A 258 -8.41 19.01 -20.46
CA PHE A 258 -8.83 18.03 -19.47
C PHE A 258 -7.78 16.95 -19.35
N THR A 259 -7.35 16.65 -18.14
CA THR A 259 -6.53 15.47 -17.80
C THR A 259 -7.31 14.62 -16.82
N GLY A 260 -7.86 13.53 -17.32
CA GLY A 260 -8.72 12.63 -16.55
C GLY A 260 -8.15 11.23 -16.44
N TYR A 261 -8.61 10.52 -15.43
CA TYR A 261 -8.28 9.12 -15.20
C TYR A 261 -9.54 8.28 -15.15
N VAL A 262 -9.54 7.18 -15.90
CA VAL A 262 -10.56 6.15 -15.77
C VAL A 262 -10.20 5.30 -14.55
N PHE A 263 -11.06 5.28 -13.55
CA PHE A 263 -10.81 4.56 -12.30
C PHE A 263 -11.81 3.41 -12.04
N THR A 264 -12.78 3.21 -12.92
CA THR A 264 -13.72 2.11 -12.85
C THR A 264 -13.40 1.07 -13.92
N LYS A 265 -13.64 -0.21 -13.61
CA LYS A 265 -13.32 -1.33 -14.50
C LYS A 265 -14.06 -1.27 -15.85
N ASP A 266 -15.25 -0.71 -15.85
CA ASP A 266 -16.16 -0.60 -17.02
C ASP A 266 -16.08 0.78 -17.69
N ALA A 267 -15.10 1.59 -17.31
CA ALA A 267 -14.97 2.99 -17.73
C ALA A 267 -16.25 3.82 -17.48
N SER A 268 -17.02 3.47 -16.45
CA SER A 268 -18.26 4.18 -16.11
C SER A 268 -18.02 5.57 -15.50
N ALA A 269 -16.81 5.86 -15.05
CA ALA A 269 -16.46 7.14 -14.47
C ALA A 269 -15.03 7.58 -14.81
N ILE A 270 -14.89 8.88 -15.04
CA ILE A 270 -13.64 9.59 -15.31
C ILE A 270 -13.57 10.73 -14.31
N ALA A 271 -12.42 10.96 -13.68
CA ALA A 271 -12.20 12.13 -12.84
C ALA A 271 -10.79 12.68 -13.03
N GLY A 272 -10.60 13.96 -12.77
CA GLY A 272 -9.30 14.57 -12.93
C GLY A 272 -9.33 16.08 -12.76
N VAL A 273 -8.42 16.75 -13.46
CA VAL A 273 -8.29 18.20 -13.46
C VAL A 273 -8.54 18.75 -14.86
N THR A 274 -9.10 19.95 -14.91
CA THR A 274 -9.28 20.69 -16.15
C THR A 274 -8.71 22.08 -16.00
N LYS A 275 -8.15 22.62 -17.09
CA LYS A 275 -7.53 23.93 -17.14
C LYS A 275 -8.22 24.78 -18.21
N LEU A 276 -8.76 25.89 -17.78
CA LEU A 276 -9.30 26.93 -18.65
C LEU A 276 -8.49 28.21 -18.46
N GLN A 277 -7.75 28.61 -19.50
CA GLN A 277 -6.79 29.73 -19.41
C GLN A 277 -5.75 29.50 -18.29
N THR A 278 -5.77 30.33 -17.25
CA THR A 278 -4.85 30.23 -16.09
C THR A 278 -5.47 29.53 -14.88
N GLN A 279 -6.75 29.17 -14.94
CA GLN A 279 -7.47 28.57 -13.83
C GLN A 279 -7.53 27.05 -13.99
N GLU A 280 -7.32 26.34 -12.88
CA GLU A 280 -7.40 24.89 -12.80
C GLU A 280 -8.53 24.49 -11.86
N PHE A 281 -9.32 23.51 -12.27
CA PHE A 281 -10.47 22.99 -11.54
C PHE A 281 -10.48 21.48 -11.52
N GLY A 282 -11.19 20.88 -10.56
CA GLY A 282 -11.53 19.47 -10.61
C GLY A 282 -12.71 19.22 -11.57
N PHE A 283 -12.74 18.06 -12.21
CA PHE A 283 -13.90 17.57 -12.92
C PHE A 283 -14.15 16.09 -12.65
N PHE A 284 -15.37 15.68 -12.88
CA PHE A 284 -15.74 14.27 -13.00
C PHE A 284 -16.77 14.09 -14.12
N ALA A 285 -16.77 12.91 -14.71
CA ALA A 285 -17.72 12.51 -15.71
C ALA A 285 -18.22 11.10 -15.44
N VAL A 286 -19.52 10.89 -15.49
CA VAL A 286 -20.17 9.59 -15.25
C VAL A 286 -20.91 9.18 -16.51
N ARG A 287 -20.67 7.93 -16.95
CA ARG A 287 -21.30 7.38 -18.16
C ARG A 287 -22.81 7.31 -18.00
N GLU A 288 -23.54 7.78 -19.00
CA GLU A 288 -24.97 7.48 -19.10
C GLU A 288 -25.19 6.01 -19.44
N LYS A 289 -26.20 5.41 -18.79
CA LYS A 289 -26.59 4.02 -19.04
C LYS A 289 -27.44 3.89 -20.31
#